data_c1c9b2f89a43a2e56f3771b7381823e4
#
_entry.id   c1c9b2f89a43a2e56f3771b7381823e4
#
_cell.length_a   1.000
_cell.length_b   1.000
_cell.length_c   1.000
_cell.angle_alpha   90.00
_cell.angle_beta   90.00
_cell.angle_gamma   90.00
#
_symmetry.space_group_name_H-M   'P 1'
#
loop_
_entity.id
_entity.type
_entity.pdbx_description
1 polymer ?
#
loop_
_entity_poly.entity_id
_entity_poly.type
_entity_poly.pdbx_seq_one_letter_code
_entity_poly.pdbx_strand_id
1 'polypeptide(L)'
;MASPAAGLTAPVESVMTSRVVMVLEEIPMAEVRAIVSRYDYNGFPVVSREGRLVGVVTKGDLLRVLKAGLGDPDVWLQPVARWMAHGVLALRPRDSIETAVSLMVDSGLRSLPVIEDDGKVVGIVSRNDLMGAVEGGIGP
;
A
#
# COMPACT_ATOMS: atom_id res chain seq x y z
N MET A 1 21.57 3.95 25.82
CA MET A 1 20.55 2.97 25.37
C MET A 1 19.34 3.72 24.85
N ALA A 2 18.97 3.45 23.62
CA ALA A 2 17.78 4.09 23.04
C ALA A 2 16.51 3.48 23.65
N SER A 3 15.55 4.32 24.06
CA SER A 3 14.24 3.84 24.50
C SER A 3 13.42 3.43 23.27
N PRO A 4 12.41 2.55 23.44
CA PRO A 4 11.48 2.22 22.35
C PRO A 4 10.79 3.47 21.77
N ALA A 5 10.51 4.46 22.62
CA ALA A 5 9.88 5.72 22.18
C ALA A 5 10.77 6.50 21.20
N ALA A 6 12.11 6.45 21.35
CA ALA A 6 13.01 7.13 20.43
C ALA A 6 12.93 6.57 19.03
N GLY A 7 12.81 5.23 18.87
CA GLY A 7 12.59 4.60 17.56
C GLY A 7 11.23 4.95 16.97
N LEU A 8 10.20 5.07 17.80
CA LEU A 8 8.84 5.38 17.37
C LEU A 8 8.68 6.83 16.91
N THR A 9 9.56 7.74 17.31
CA THR A 9 9.49 9.13 16.85
C THR A 9 10.20 9.39 15.51
N ALA A 10 10.94 8.41 15.01
CA ALA A 10 11.61 8.53 13.72
C ALA A 10 10.57 8.63 12.58
N PRO A 11 10.91 9.33 11.48
CA PRO A 11 9.98 9.47 10.36
C PRO A 11 9.86 8.15 9.59
N VAL A 12 8.67 7.89 9.03
CA VAL A 12 8.42 6.67 8.25
C VAL A 12 9.32 6.56 7.02
N GLU A 13 9.77 7.68 6.46
CA GLU A 13 10.68 7.65 5.32
C GLU A 13 12.00 6.93 5.63
N SER A 14 12.38 6.84 6.91
CA SER A 14 13.60 6.14 7.32
C SER A 14 13.46 4.62 7.24
N VAL A 15 12.25 4.08 7.16
CA VAL A 15 12.00 2.63 7.16
C VAL A 15 11.16 2.17 5.98
N MET A 16 10.57 3.07 5.20
CA MET A 16 9.73 2.73 4.07
C MET A 16 10.52 2.04 2.96
N THR A 17 9.80 1.23 2.18
CA THR A 17 10.30 0.70 0.93
C THR A 17 10.05 1.73 -0.16
N SER A 18 11.11 2.16 -0.87
CA SER A 18 11.01 3.19 -1.91
C SER A 18 10.68 2.63 -3.29
N ARG A 19 11.02 1.36 -3.53
CA ARG A 19 10.66 0.68 -4.78
C ARG A 19 9.26 0.13 -4.64
N VAL A 20 8.28 0.92 -5.07
CA VAL A 20 6.87 0.54 -4.95
C VAL A 20 6.37 0.01 -6.29
N VAL A 21 5.77 -1.18 -6.26
CA VAL A 21 5.06 -1.71 -7.42
C VAL A 21 3.69 -1.04 -7.44
N MET A 22 3.47 -0.18 -8.41
CA MET A 22 2.24 0.60 -8.56
C MET A 22 1.51 0.19 -9.82
N VAL A 23 0.21 0.42 -9.84
CA VAL A 23 -0.68 0.10 -10.95
C VAL A 23 -1.32 1.39 -11.44
N LEU A 24 -1.30 1.63 -12.76
CA LEU A 24 -2.03 2.76 -13.35
C LEU A 24 -3.53 2.48 -13.32
N GLU A 25 -4.33 3.51 -13.01
CA GLU A 25 -5.78 3.38 -12.79
C GLU A 25 -6.55 2.84 -14.01
N GLU A 26 -6.01 3.00 -15.20
CA GLU A 26 -6.67 2.59 -16.46
C GLU A 26 -6.29 1.17 -16.91
N ILE A 27 -5.35 0.51 -16.24
CA ILE A 27 -4.94 -0.84 -16.63
C ILE A 27 -6.08 -1.82 -16.42
N PRO A 28 -6.37 -2.69 -17.43
CA PRO A 28 -7.40 -3.72 -17.29
C PRO A 28 -7.08 -4.70 -16.16
N MET A 29 -8.11 -5.22 -15.51
CA MET A 29 -7.93 -6.18 -14.42
C MET A 29 -7.16 -7.44 -14.86
N ALA A 30 -7.24 -7.83 -16.12
CA ALA A 30 -6.45 -8.96 -16.65
C ALA A 30 -4.94 -8.69 -16.49
N GLU A 31 -4.49 -7.47 -16.75
CA GLU A 31 -3.08 -7.10 -16.56
C GLU A 31 -2.73 -6.97 -15.07
N VAL A 32 -3.62 -6.45 -14.27
CA VAL A 32 -3.44 -6.34 -12.82
C VAL A 32 -3.22 -7.72 -12.21
N ARG A 33 -3.98 -8.71 -12.65
CA ARG A 33 -3.82 -10.10 -12.22
C ARG A 33 -2.39 -10.61 -12.45
N ALA A 34 -1.83 -10.31 -13.62
CA ALA A 34 -0.46 -10.72 -13.95
C ALA A 34 0.57 -10.04 -13.04
N ILE A 35 0.37 -8.77 -12.72
CA ILE A 35 1.25 -8.02 -11.83
C ILE A 35 1.17 -8.57 -10.40
N VAL A 36 -0.05 -8.72 -9.88
CA VAL A 36 -0.29 -9.18 -8.50
C VAL A 36 0.26 -10.58 -8.27
N SER A 37 0.21 -11.46 -9.29
CA SER A 37 0.71 -12.82 -9.15
C SER A 37 2.24 -12.90 -9.09
N ARG A 38 2.95 -11.86 -9.50
CA ARG A 38 4.43 -11.83 -9.46
C ARG A 38 4.99 -11.49 -8.08
N TYR A 39 4.19 -10.81 -7.25
CA TYR A 39 4.66 -10.25 -5.98
C TYR A 39 3.79 -10.74 -4.83
N ASP A 40 4.42 -11.09 -3.72
CA ASP A 40 3.71 -11.51 -2.51
C ASP A 40 3.42 -10.30 -1.63
N TYR A 41 2.70 -9.33 -2.18
CA TYR A 41 2.27 -8.13 -1.46
C TYR A 41 0.77 -8.19 -1.17
N ASN A 42 0.36 -7.54 -0.08
CA ASN A 42 -1.04 -7.52 0.33
C ASN A 42 -1.89 -6.54 -0.47
N GLY A 43 -1.29 -5.47 -0.94
CA GLY A 43 -1.97 -4.45 -1.72
C GLY A 43 -1.00 -3.69 -2.59
N PHE A 44 -1.53 -3.13 -3.67
CA PHE A 44 -0.76 -2.38 -4.66
C PHE A 44 -1.38 -1.01 -4.81
N PRO A 45 -0.62 0.08 -4.56
CA PRO A 45 -1.13 1.41 -4.82
C PRO A 45 -1.52 1.59 -6.28
N VAL A 46 -2.67 2.19 -6.49
CA VAL A 46 -3.16 2.56 -7.82
C VAL A 46 -2.97 4.05 -7.98
N VAL A 47 -2.36 4.45 -9.07
CA VAL A 47 -1.98 5.84 -9.32
C VAL A 47 -2.53 6.35 -10.64
N SER A 48 -2.69 7.67 -10.72
CA SER A 48 -2.95 8.37 -11.97
C SER A 48 -1.69 8.41 -12.83
N ARG A 49 -1.83 8.94 -14.05
CA ARG A 49 -0.67 9.12 -14.95
C ARG A 49 0.39 10.05 -14.35
N GLU A 50 -0.01 10.96 -13.48
CA GLU A 50 0.90 11.86 -12.80
C GLU A 50 1.57 11.21 -11.58
N GLY A 51 1.24 9.96 -11.26
CA GLY A 51 1.81 9.25 -10.12
C GLY A 51 1.10 9.52 -8.80
N ARG A 52 -0.06 10.17 -8.83
CA ARG A 52 -0.85 10.46 -7.62
C ARG A 52 -1.67 9.27 -7.19
N LEU A 53 -1.71 9.02 -5.90
CA LEU A 53 -2.49 7.93 -5.32
C LEU A 53 -3.98 8.17 -5.53
N VAL A 54 -4.65 7.19 -6.16
CA VAL A 54 -6.10 7.23 -6.38
C VAL A 54 -6.83 6.05 -5.72
N GLY A 55 -6.12 5.00 -5.36
CA GLY A 55 -6.71 3.86 -4.70
C GLY A 55 -5.70 2.78 -4.37
N VAL A 56 -6.20 1.64 -3.90
CA VAL A 56 -5.39 0.44 -3.67
C VAL A 56 -6.15 -0.77 -4.19
N VAL A 57 -5.47 -1.66 -4.89
CA VAL A 57 -6.02 -2.94 -5.33
C VAL A 57 -5.36 -4.07 -4.54
N THR A 58 -6.18 -5.04 -4.13
CA THR A 58 -5.74 -6.17 -3.32
C THR A 58 -6.11 -7.49 -3.98
N LYS A 59 -5.59 -8.59 -3.44
CA LYS A 59 -6.00 -9.93 -3.87
C LYS A 59 -7.50 -10.16 -3.65
N GLY A 60 -8.08 -9.55 -2.61
CA GLY A 60 -9.52 -9.59 -2.37
C GLY A 60 -10.32 -8.98 -3.54
N ASP A 61 -9.83 -7.89 -4.11
CA ASP A 61 -10.46 -7.28 -5.28
C ASP A 61 -10.39 -8.23 -6.49
N LEU A 62 -9.26 -8.92 -6.67
CA LEU A 62 -9.14 -9.91 -7.74
C LEU A 62 -10.11 -11.08 -7.56
N LEU A 63 -10.35 -11.52 -6.33
CA LEU A 63 -11.35 -12.55 -6.06
C LEU A 63 -12.75 -12.09 -6.44
N ARG A 64 -13.08 -10.82 -6.20
CA ARG A 64 -14.38 -10.26 -6.62
C ARG A 64 -14.52 -10.23 -8.14
N VAL A 65 -13.43 -9.86 -8.84
CA VAL A 65 -13.40 -9.90 -10.31
C VAL A 65 -13.55 -11.35 -10.81
N LEU A 66 -12.85 -12.28 -10.19
CA LEU A 66 -12.93 -13.69 -10.54
C LEU A 66 -14.36 -14.22 -10.40
N LYS A 67 -15.04 -13.89 -9.32
CA LYS A 67 -16.42 -14.26 -9.09
C LYS A 67 -17.35 -13.67 -10.15
N ALA A 68 -17.23 -12.38 -10.43
CA ALA A 68 -18.01 -11.71 -11.46
C ALA A 68 -17.73 -12.28 -12.86
N GLY A 69 -16.49 -12.65 -13.13
CA GLY A 69 -16.06 -13.20 -14.40
C GLY A 69 -16.63 -14.58 -14.73
N LEU A 70 -17.13 -15.31 -13.72
CA LEU A 70 -17.81 -16.58 -13.97
C LEU A 70 -19.06 -16.41 -14.82
N GLY A 71 -19.79 -15.28 -14.66
CA GLY A 71 -20.98 -14.98 -15.44
C GLY A 71 -20.72 -14.03 -16.61
N ASP A 72 -19.67 -13.24 -16.55
CA ASP A 72 -19.32 -12.24 -17.56
C ASP A 72 -17.81 -12.09 -17.65
N PRO A 73 -17.14 -12.84 -18.56
CA PRO A 73 -15.70 -12.76 -18.71
C PRO A 73 -15.16 -11.38 -19.09
N ASP A 74 -15.99 -10.50 -19.64
CA ASP A 74 -15.58 -9.16 -20.07
C ASP A 74 -15.23 -8.25 -18.91
N VAL A 75 -15.58 -8.62 -17.66
CA VAL A 75 -15.15 -7.84 -16.48
C VAL A 75 -13.64 -7.74 -16.36
N TRP A 76 -12.90 -8.71 -16.89
CA TRP A 76 -11.45 -8.67 -16.90
C TRP A 76 -10.86 -7.57 -17.77
N LEU A 77 -11.65 -7.03 -18.70
CA LEU A 77 -11.27 -5.92 -19.56
C LEU A 77 -11.51 -4.55 -18.90
N GLN A 78 -12.23 -4.54 -17.78
CA GLN A 78 -12.52 -3.31 -17.07
C GLN A 78 -11.29 -2.78 -16.36
N PRO A 79 -11.15 -1.44 -16.25
CA PRO A 79 -9.99 -0.84 -15.60
C PRO A 79 -10.00 -1.09 -14.09
N VAL A 80 -8.81 -1.13 -13.51
CA VAL A 80 -8.64 -1.34 -12.07
C VAL A 80 -9.39 -0.30 -11.26
N ALA A 81 -9.55 0.92 -11.78
CA ALA A 81 -10.30 2.00 -11.11
C ALA A 81 -11.72 1.61 -10.72
N ARG A 82 -12.34 0.67 -11.43
CA ARG A 82 -13.69 0.19 -11.10
C ARG A 82 -13.73 -0.78 -9.94
N TRP A 83 -12.61 -1.43 -9.63
CA TRP A 83 -12.54 -2.52 -8.66
C TRP A 83 -11.74 -2.19 -7.41
N MET A 84 -10.88 -1.18 -7.47
CA MET A 84 -10.01 -0.79 -6.37
C MET A 84 -10.79 -0.15 -5.21
N ALA A 85 -10.19 -0.14 -4.03
CA ALA A 85 -10.68 0.65 -2.92
C ALA A 85 -10.31 2.12 -3.12
N HIS A 86 -11.24 3.02 -2.86
CA HIS A 86 -11.06 4.47 -2.85
C HIS A 86 -10.93 4.98 -1.42
N GLY A 87 -10.54 6.24 -1.25
CA GLY A 87 -10.45 6.85 0.09
C GLY A 87 -9.38 6.20 0.96
N VAL A 88 -8.26 5.85 0.37
CA VAL A 88 -7.20 5.09 1.01
C VAL A 88 -6.46 5.93 2.03
N LEU A 89 -6.18 5.33 3.20
CA LEU A 89 -5.27 5.93 4.17
C LEU A 89 -3.86 5.95 3.62
N ALA A 90 -3.16 7.05 3.86
CA ALA A 90 -1.79 7.22 3.43
C ALA A 90 -1.00 7.96 4.50
N LEU A 91 0.30 7.75 4.48
CA LEU A 91 1.25 8.44 5.35
C LEU A 91 2.00 9.50 4.55
N ARG A 92 2.55 10.48 5.26
CA ARG A 92 3.52 11.43 4.72
C ARG A 92 4.92 10.99 5.13
N PRO A 93 5.97 11.34 4.37
CA PRO A 93 7.33 10.90 4.68
C PRO A 93 7.79 11.24 6.10
N ARG A 94 7.32 12.36 6.63
CA ARG A 94 7.72 12.85 7.96
C ARG A 94 6.82 12.38 9.10
N ASP A 95 5.74 11.66 8.80
CA ASP A 95 4.93 11.06 9.84
C ASP A 95 5.78 10.10 10.67
N SER A 96 5.53 10.06 11.97
CA SER A 96 6.29 9.18 12.86
C SER A 96 5.93 7.72 12.68
N ILE A 97 6.85 6.85 13.01
CA ILE A 97 6.61 5.41 13.06
C ILE A 97 5.44 5.11 14.00
N GLU A 98 5.35 5.83 15.13
CA GLU A 98 4.23 5.70 16.06
C GLU A 98 2.89 5.97 15.37
N THR A 99 2.80 7.02 14.56
CA THR A 99 1.59 7.32 13.78
C THR A 99 1.24 6.16 12.85
N ALA A 100 2.23 5.61 12.16
CA ALA A 100 2.02 4.48 11.26
C ALA A 100 1.51 3.25 12.01
N VAL A 101 2.09 2.95 13.17
CA VAL A 101 1.66 1.83 14.02
C VAL A 101 0.19 2.00 14.41
N SER A 102 -0.18 3.19 14.89
CA SER A 102 -1.57 3.47 15.31
C SER A 102 -2.54 3.31 14.14
N LEU A 103 -2.19 3.85 12.97
CA LEU A 103 -3.06 3.74 11.79
C LEU A 103 -3.24 2.28 11.35
N MET A 104 -2.18 1.48 11.39
CA MET A 104 -2.29 0.07 11.00
C MET A 104 -3.10 -0.75 12.00
N VAL A 105 -2.92 -0.49 13.29
CA VAL A 105 -3.69 -1.18 14.34
C VAL A 105 -5.17 -0.82 14.22
N ASP A 106 -5.48 0.47 14.10
CA ASP A 106 -6.87 0.94 14.08
C ASP A 106 -7.59 0.55 12.80
N SER A 107 -6.90 0.53 11.67
CA SER A 107 -7.50 0.21 10.36
C SER A 107 -7.49 -1.28 10.04
N GLY A 108 -6.60 -2.06 10.64
CA GLY A 108 -6.37 -3.45 10.28
C GLY A 108 -5.60 -3.64 8.98
N LEU A 109 -5.14 -2.57 8.36
CA LEU A 109 -4.37 -2.64 7.13
C LEU A 109 -2.97 -3.21 7.40
N ARG A 110 -2.40 -3.88 6.40
CA ARG A 110 -1.08 -4.51 6.50
C ARG A 110 0.04 -3.68 5.92
N SER A 111 -0.31 -2.65 5.17
CA SER A 111 0.63 -1.70 4.60
C SER A 111 -0.09 -0.39 4.32
N LEU A 112 0.70 0.68 4.26
CA LEU A 112 0.19 2.02 3.94
C LEU A 112 1.11 2.68 2.92
N PRO A 113 0.56 3.28 1.87
CA PRO A 113 1.38 4.08 0.96
C PRO A 113 1.85 5.36 1.64
N VAL A 114 3.02 5.83 1.21
CA VAL A 114 3.58 7.10 1.64
C VAL A 114 3.51 8.06 0.47
N ILE A 115 2.90 9.21 0.67
CA ILE A 115 2.69 10.20 -0.38
C ILE A 115 3.24 11.57 0.00
N GLU A 116 3.68 12.32 -1.00
CA GLU A 116 4.07 13.71 -0.85
C GLU A 116 2.82 14.60 -0.80
N ASP A 117 3.02 15.91 -0.53
CA ASP A 117 1.92 16.87 -0.45
C ASP A 117 1.13 17.00 -1.75
N ASP A 118 1.77 16.73 -2.89
CA ASP A 118 1.11 16.71 -4.20
C ASP A 118 0.36 15.41 -4.49
N GLY A 119 0.38 14.45 -3.56
CA GLY A 119 -0.30 13.16 -3.69
C GLY A 119 0.51 12.06 -4.37
N LYS A 120 1.73 12.34 -4.81
CA LYS A 120 2.58 11.34 -5.48
C LYS A 120 3.08 10.31 -4.48
N VAL A 121 3.01 9.04 -4.88
CA VAL A 121 3.49 7.92 -4.07
C VAL A 121 5.01 7.88 -4.11
N VAL A 122 5.64 7.90 -2.94
CA VAL A 122 7.11 7.87 -2.81
C VAL A 122 7.60 6.64 -2.05
N GLY A 123 6.71 5.89 -1.44
CA GLY A 123 7.08 4.69 -0.71
C GLY A 123 5.88 3.92 -0.22
N ILE A 124 6.15 2.81 0.44
CA ILE A 124 5.16 2.00 1.11
C ILE A 124 5.76 1.51 2.44
N VAL A 125 4.94 1.45 3.47
CA VAL A 125 5.35 0.95 4.79
C VAL A 125 4.50 -0.27 5.11
N SER A 126 5.16 -1.39 5.39
CA SER A 126 4.52 -2.63 5.80
C SER A 126 4.65 -2.85 7.30
N ARG A 127 3.89 -3.81 7.81
CA ARG A 127 4.04 -4.25 9.21
C ARG A 127 5.48 -4.69 9.50
N ASN A 128 6.10 -5.40 8.56
CA ASN A 128 7.48 -5.85 8.72
C ASN A 128 8.46 -4.68 8.80
N ASP A 129 8.25 -3.62 8.01
CA ASP A 129 9.08 -2.42 8.08
C ASP A 129 9.03 -1.80 9.47
N LEU A 130 7.83 -1.72 10.05
CA LEU A 130 7.64 -1.16 11.39
C LEU A 130 8.22 -2.07 12.48
N MET A 131 8.05 -3.37 12.35
CA MET A 131 8.61 -4.31 13.31
C MET A 131 10.14 -4.25 13.33
N GLY A 132 10.76 -4.15 12.14
CA GLY A 132 12.19 -3.99 12.04
C GLY A 132 12.70 -2.73 12.70
N ALA A 133 11.97 -1.62 12.57
CA ALA A 133 12.32 -0.36 13.22
C ALA A 133 12.28 -0.47 14.74
N VAL A 134 11.25 -1.14 15.27
CA VAL A 134 11.10 -1.33 16.72
C VAL A 134 12.17 -2.26 17.27
N GLU A 135 12.47 -3.35 16.58
CA GLU A 135 13.54 -4.28 16.96
C GLU A 135 14.89 -3.56 17.03
N GLY A 136 15.19 -2.72 16.04
CA GLY A 136 16.40 -1.93 16.03
C GLY A 136 16.50 -0.96 17.21
N GLY A 137 15.35 -0.40 17.66
CA GLY A 137 15.29 0.54 18.77
C GLY A 137 15.32 -0.14 20.13
N ILE A 138 14.78 -1.35 20.26
CA ILE A 138 14.70 -2.08 21.53
C ILE A 138 15.97 -2.89 21.78
N GLY A 139 16.56 -3.45 20.72
CA GLY A 139 17.73 -4.30 20.82
C GLY A 139 17.42 -5.67 21.43
N PRO A 140 18.36 -6.58 21.39
CA PRO A 140 18.21 -7.87 22.02
C PRO A 140 18.26 -7.79 23.56
#